data_cf201c052ee81b6e0addb820ca751e64
#
_entry.id   cf201c052ee81b6e0addb820ca751e64
#
_cell.length_a   1.000
_cell.length_b   1.000
_cell.length_c   1.000
_cell.angle_alpha   90.00
_cell.angle_beta   90.00
_cell.angle_gamma   90.00
#
_symmetry.space_group_name_H-M   'P 1'
#
loop_
_entity.id
_entity.type
_entity.pdbx_description
1 polymer ?
#
loop_
_entity_poly.entity_id
_entity_poly.type
_entity_poly.pdbx_seq_one_letter_code
_entity_poly.pdbx_strand_id
1 'polypeptide(L)'
;MPVSEIHHVAMIVSDLERSVQFYEVGLGYKRTLTAEVGGIGLETAIGLSSGVEGNIQYLQGPSRLGQLELIQWKTSPGPQQRRDHTELGPLLLSFEAPKDELSEIHDRFVQMGANMVSGLTTTELQNFGFITAFSVRDPDGNLIEIVALPTREEILAFRSSNS
;
A
#
# COMPACT_ATOMS: atom_id res chain seq x y z
N MET A 1 -10.13 12.50 23.31
CA MET A 1 -10.80 11.64 22.31
C MET A 1 -9.70 11.11 21.37
N PRO A 2 -9.74 9.83 20.98
CA PRO A 2 -8.76 9.31 20.01
C PRO A 2 -8.99 9.95 18.64
N VAL A 3 -7.94 10.00 17.82
CA VAL A 3 -8.05 10.34 16.41
C VAL A 3 -8.66 9.15 15.63
N SER A 4 -9.03 9.37 14.38
CA SER A 4 -9.49 8.28 13.49
C SER A 4 -8.35 7.32 13.14
N GLU A 5 -8.67 6.28 12.41
CA GLU A 5 -7.71 5.42 11.70
C GLU A 5 -6.91 6.25 10.68
N ILE A 6 -5.90 5.65 10.06
CA ILE A 6 -5.09 6.30 9.04
C ILE A 6 -5.99 6.79 7.90
N HIS A 7 -6.01 8.12 7.68
CA HIS A 7 -6.78 8.74 6.60
C HIS A 7 -6.15 8.45 5.24
N HIS A 8 -4.86 8.71 5.09
CA HIS A 8 -4.09 8.46 3.88
C HIS A 8 -2.62 8.17 4.20
N VAL A 9 -1.94 7.56 3.25
CA VAL A 9 -0.50 7.40 3.22
C VAL A 9 0.03 8.16 2.02
N ALA A 10 0.94 9.11 2.25
CA ALA A 10 1.62 9.84 1.19
C ALA A 10 2.89 9.12 0.77
N MET A 11 3.06 8.90 -0.54
CA MET A 11 4.21 8.23 -1.12
C MET A 11 4.80 9.06 -2.25
N ILE A 12 6.12 9.24 -2.22
CA ILE A 12 6.85 9.87 -3.32
C ILE A 12 7.07 8.81 -4.39
N VAL A 13 6.68 9.12 -5.63
CA VAL A 13 6.81 8.24 -6.79
C VAL A 13 7.65 8.89 -7.88
N SER A 14 8.37 8.07 -8.64
CA SER A 14 9.22 8.54 -9.73
C SER A 14 8.42 8.89 -11.00
N ASP A 15 7.29 8.21 -11.20
CA ASP A 15 6.36 8.41 -12.32
C ASP A 15 4.93 8.24 -11.80
N LEU A 16 4.20 9.36 -11.75
CA LEU A 16 2.87 9.42 -11.16
C LEU A 16 1.87 8.52 -11.89
N GLU A 17 1.86 8.58 -13.22
CA GLU A 17 0.89 7.83 -14.01
C GLU A 17 1.14 6.31 -13.94
N ARG A 18 2.41 5.90 -14.00
CA ARG A 18 2.79 4.49 -13.86
C ARG A 18 2.38 3.92 -12.49
N SER A 19 2.60 4.69 -11.43
CA SER A 19 2.23 4.26 -10.07
C SER A 19 0.71 4.27 -9.90
N VAL A 20 0.01 5.28 -10.41
CA VAL A 20 -1.44 5.31 -10.43
C VAL A 20 -2.01 4.08 -11.13
N GLN A 21 -1.52 3.75 -12.32
CA GLN A 21 -1.97 2.57 -13.08
C GLN A 21 -1.76 1.26 -12.29
N PHE A 22 -0.64 1.15 -11.58
CA PHE A 22 -0.36 -0.02 -10.74
C PHE A 22 -1.44 -0.22 -9.67
N TYR A 23 -1.80 0.83 -8.93
CA TYR A 23 -2.78 0.75 -7.86
C TYR A 23 -4.23 0.66 -8.38
N GLU A 24 -4.55 1.32 -9.50
CA GLU A 24 -5.87 1.23 -10.13
C GLU A 24 -6.12 -0.19 -10.66
N VAL A 25 -5.20 -0.73 -11.44
CA VAL A 25 -5.40 -2.04 -12.08
C VAL A 25 -5.17 -3.18 -11.07
N GLY A 26 -4.12 -3.08 -10.25
CA GLY A 26 -3.76 -4.15 -9.30
C GLY A 26 -4.73 -4.26 -8.13
N LEU A 27 -5.04 -3.14 -7.47
CA LEU A 27 -5.85 -3.11 -6.25
C LEU A 27 -7.27 -2.60 -6.45
N GLY A 28 -7.64 -2.12 -7.65
CA GLY A 28 -8.98 -1.58 -7.90
C GLY A 28 -9.23 -0.22 -7.25
N TYR A 29 -8.17 0.50 -6.85
CA TYR A 29 -8.28 1.86 -6.35
C TYR A 29 -8.76 2.81 -7.46
N LYS A 30 -9.37 3.93 -7.08
CA LYS A 30 -9.92 4.91 -8.03
C LYS A 30 -9.36 6.29 -7.76
N ARG A 31 -9.05 7.02 -8.83
CA ARG A 31 -8.63 8.43 -8.75
C ARG A 31 -9.75 9.27 -8.15
N THR A 32 -9.38 10.16 -7.24
CA THR A 32 -10.33 11.09 -6.62
C THR A 32 -9.92 12.54 -6.82
N LEU A 33 -8.76 12.95 -6.29
CA LEU A 33 -8.27 14.32 -6.35
C LEU A 33 -6.94 14.36 -7.10
N THR A 34 -6.84 15.24 -8.09
CA THR A 34 -5.58 15.62 -8.74
C THR A 34 -5.29 17.07 -8.41
N ALA A 35 -4.07 17.39 -7.99
CA ALA A 35 -3.68 18.76 -7.70
C ALA A 35 -2.17 18.97 -7.89
N GLU A 36 -1.76 20.22 -7.94
CA GLU A 36 -0.37 20.61 -7.73
C GLU A 36 -0.13 20.80 -6.22
N VAL A 37 1.05 20.45 -5.78
CA VAL A 37 1.48 20.53 -4.38
C VAL A 37 2.74 21.36 -4.27
N GLY A 38 2.77 22.25 -3.28
CA GLY A 38 3.91 23.13 -2.99
C GLY A 38 3.48 24.39 -2.23
N GLY A 39 4.44 25.29 -2.04
CA GLY A 39 4.23 26.59 -1.42
C GLY A 39 4.35 26.59 0.09
N ILE A 40 4.47 27.79 0.64
CA ILE A 40 4.88 28.05 2.04
C ILE A 40 4.00 27.37 3.09
N GLY A 41 2.72 27.20 2.82
CA GLY A 41 1.78 26.53 3.73
C GLY A 41 2.17 25.06 3.95
N LEU A 42 2.45 24.32 2.88
CA LEU A 42 2.86 22.93 2.95
C LEU A 42 4.29 22.80 3.48
N GLU A 43 5.21 23.65 3.02
CA GLU A 43 6.59 23.71 3.50
C GLU A 43 6.62 23.84 5.03
N THR A 44 5.77 24.72 5.56
CA THR A 44 5.67 24.91 7.02
C THR A 44 5.00 23.72 7.71
N ALA A 45 3.91 23.19 7.15
CA ALA A 45 3.11 22.16 7.80
C ALA A 45 3.84 20.82 7.96
N ILE A 46 4.66 20.43 6.96
CA ILE A 46 5.37 19.14 6.97
C ILE A 46 6.89 19.26 6.86
N GLY A 47 7.43 20.48 6.98
CA GLY A 47 8.88 20.71 7.01
C GLY A 47 9.61 20.48 5.69
N LEU A 48 8.97 20.76 4.57
CA LEU A 48 9.61 20.67 3.25
C LEU A 48 10.61 21.82 3.05
N SER A 49 11.59 21.57 2.18
CA SER A 49 12.48 22.62 1.70
C SER A 49 11.72 23.65 0.88
N SER A 50 12.13 24.94 0.98
CA SER A 50 11.47 26.01 0.25
C SER A 50 11.54 25.82 -1.26
N GLY A 51 10.44 26.07 -1.95
CA GLY A 51 10.32 26.00 -3.40
C GLY A 51 10.14 24.57 -3.96
N VAL A 52 9.87 23.59 -3.12
CA VAL A 52 9.52 22.24 -3.57
C VAL A 52 8.12 22.22 -4.16
N GLU A 53 8.00 21.76 -5.40
CA GLU A 53 6.73 21.63 -6.13
C GLU A 53 6.58 20.23 -6.69
N GLY A 54 5.34 19.76 -6.79
CA GLY A 54 4.99 18.44 -7.33
C GLY A 54 3.58 18.35 -7.86
N ASN A 55 3.27 17.19 -8.41
CA ASN A 55 1.93 16.79 -8.77
C ASN A 55 1.47 15.68 -7.84
N ILE A 56 0.22 15.73 -7.42
CA ILE A 56 -0.38 14.68 -6.58
C ILE A 56 -1.59 14.06 -7.25
N GLN A 57 -1.78 12.79 -6.97
CA GLN A 57 -3.00 12.06 -7.25
C GLN A 57 -3.41 11.29 -5.99
N TYR A 58 -4.61 11.58 -5.51
CA TYR A 58 -5.24 10.74 -4.48
C TYR A 58 -5.96 9.57 -5.13
N LEU A 59 -5.75 8.39 -4.55
CA LEU A 59 -6.44 7.17 -4.90
C LEU A 59 -7.23 6.67 -3.68
N GLN A 60 -8.47 6.25 -3.91
CA GLN A 60 -9.35 5.77 -2.86
C GLN A 60 -9.76 4.32 -3.12
N GLY A 61 -9.64 3.50 -2.10
CA GLY A 61 -10.17 2.15 -2.04
C GLY A 61 -11.69 2.12 -1.69
N PRO A 62 -12.18 1.02 -1.13
CA PRO A 62 -13.62 0.86 -0.82
C PRO A 62 -14.13 1.85 0.23
N SER A 63 -13.27 2.38 1.11
CA SER A 63 -13.63 3.30 2.18
C SER A 63 -12.98 4.68 2.00
N ARG A 64 -13.44 5.65 2.83
CA ARG A 64 -12.83 6.99 2.91
C ARG A 64 -11.45 7.00 3.58
N LEU A 65 -11.11 5.95 4.32
CA LEU A 65 -9.86 5.80 5.06
C LEU A 65 -8.89 4.94 4.27
N GLY A 66 -7.62 5.02 4.57
CA GLY A 66 -6.60 4.25 3.87
C GLY A 66 -6.39 4.69 2.41
N GLN A 67 -6.60 5.96 2.11
CA GLN A 67 -6.31 6.51 0.78
C GLN A 67 -4.80 6.50 0.53
N LEU A 68 -4.40 6.47 -0.73
CA LEU A 68 -3.04 6.69 -1.15
C LEU A 68 -2.93 8.08 -1.77
N GLU A 69 -1.95 8.87 -1.32
CA GLU A 69 -1.54 10.12 -1.92
C GLU A 69 -0.22 9.91 -2.64
N LEU A 70 -0.26 9.83 -3.95
CA LEU A 70 0.94 9.66 -4.77
C LEU A 70 1.47 11.03 -5.18
N ILE A 71 2.74 11.29 -4.90
CA ILE A 71 3.39 12.58 -5.12
C ILE A 71 4.57 12.40 -6.06
N GLN A 72 4.55 13.06 -7.19
CA GLN A 72 5.72 13.20 -8.06
C GLN A 72 6.24 14.62 -7.98
N TRP A 73 7.46 14.78 -7.42
CA TRP A 73 8.11 16.09 -7.38
C TRP A 73 8.54 16.53 -8.78
N LYS A 74 8.40 17.85 -9.08
CA LYS A 74 8.91 18.44 -10.32
C LYS A 74 10.44 18.48 -10.38
N THR A 75 11.09 18.50 -9.22
CA THR A 75 12.55 18.31 -9.11
C THR A 75 12.86 16.82 -9.06
N SER A 76 13.91 16.41 -9.77
CA SER A 76 14.33 15.00 -9.78
C SER A 76 14.53 14.48 -8.37
N PRO A 77 13.89 13.39 -7.96
CA PRO A 77 14.20 12.74 -6.72
C PRO A 77 15.67 12.31 -6.75
N GLY A 78 16.36 12.46 -5.62
CA GLY A 78 17.69 11.89 -5.46
C GLY A 78 17.68 10.38 -5.72
N PRO A 79 18.86 9.74 -5.80
CA PRO A 79 18.93 8.30 -6.04
C PRO A 79 18.10 7.56 -5.01
N GLN A 80 17.17 6.74 -5.47
CA GLN A 80 16.37 5.88 -4.62
C GLN A 80 17.29 4.84 -3.98
N GLN A 81 17.55 5.00 -2.69
CA GLN A 81 18.14 3.91 -1.92
C GLN A 81 17.01 2.94 -1.57
N ARG A 82 17.09 1.73 -2.09
CA ARG A 82 16.28 0.62 -1.58
C ARG A 82 16.61 0.44 -0.10
N ARG A 83 15.62 0.58 0.75
CA ARG A 83 15.78 0.29 2.18
C ARG A 83 15.93 -1.22 2.36
N ASP A 84 16.88 -1.60 3.22
CA ASP A 84 16.99 -2.97 3.69
C ASP A 84 15.79 -3.28 4.61
N HIS A 85 15.37 -4.54 4.66
CA HIS A 85 14.26 -4.98 5.53
C HIS A 85 14.54 -4.79 7.03
N THR A 86 15.80 -4.58 7.40
CA THR A 86 16.25 -4.35 8.78
C THR A 86 16.36 -2.87 9.14
N GLU A 87 16.19 -1.96 8.18
CA GLU A 87 16.23 -0.52 8.44
C GLU A 87 14.95 -0.03 9.11
N LEU A 88 15.10 0.91 10.07
CA LEU A 88 13.97 1.50 10.78
C LEU A 88 13.02 2.24 9.85
N GLY A 89 11.72 1.99 9.99
CA GLY A 89 10.64 2.67 9.28
C GLY A 89 9.61 1.69 8.72
N PRO A 90 8.65 2.15 7.90
CA PRO A 90 7.65 1.28 7.28
C PRO A 90 8.31 0.17 6.47
N LEU A 91 7.91 -1.07 6.71
CA LEU A 91 8.40 -2.23 5.95
C LEU A 91 7.57 -2.44 4.69
N LEU A 92 6.25 -2.41 4.83
CA LEU A 92 5.30 -2.69 3.75
C LEU A 92 3.98 -1.94 3.95
N LEU A 93 3.19 -1.87 2.89
CA LEU A 93 1.77 -1.54 2.94
C LEU A 93 0.99 -2.84 2.78
N SER A 94 0.11 -3.14 3.73
CA SER A 94 -0.74 -4.33 3.70
C SER A 94 -2.18 -3.94 3.35
N PHE A 95 -2.77 -4.68 2.41
CA PHE A 95 -4.14 -4.54 1.96
C PHE A 95 -4.89 -5.83 2.19
N GLU A 96 -6.01 -5.75 2.91
CA GLU A 96 -6.88 -6.89 3.11
C GLU A 96 -7.75 -7.13 1.87
N ALA A 97 -7.88 -8.39 1.47
CA ALA A 97 -8.73 -8.84 0.38
C ALA A 97 -9.62 -10.01 0.83
N PRO A 98 -10.82 -10.16 0.24
CA PRO A 98 -11.63 -11.35 0.45
C PRO A 98 -10.84 -12.62 0.06
N LYS A 99 -10.97 -13.67 0.87
CA LYS A 99 -10.22 -14.93 0.70
C LYS A 99 -10.50 -15.60 -0.65
N ASP A 100 -11.72 -15.52 -1.11
CA ASP A 100 -12.18 -16.07 -2.39
C ASP A 100 -11.74 -15.26 -3.61
N GLU A 101 -11.40 -13.98 -3.43
CA GLU A 101 -10.89 -13.10 -4.49
C GLU A 101 -9.36 -13.04 -4.57
N LEU A 102 -8.64 -13.53 -3.56
CA LEU A 102 -7.19 -13.36 -3.43
C LEU A 102 -6.42 -13.95 -4.61
N SER A 103 -6.85 -15.11 -5.14
CA SER A 103 -6.23 -15.74 -6.30
C SER A 103 -6.41 -14.90 -7.57
N GLU A 104 -7.59 -14.33 -7.77
CA GLU A 104 -7.86 -13.47 -8.94
C GLU A 104 -7.02 -12.18 -8.87
N ILE A 105 -6.90 -11.61 -7.67
CA ILE A 105 -6.06 -10.41 -7.45
C ILE A 105 -4.58 -10.74 -7.74
N HIS A 106 -4.09 -11.88 -7.25
CA HIS A 106 -2.73 -12.35 -7.53
C HIS A 106 -2.49 -12.48 -9.05
N ASP A 107 -3.37 -13.16 -9.76
CA ASP A 107 -3.24 -13.38 -11.19
C ASP A 107 -3.28 -12.08 -11.99
N ARG A 108 -4.04 -11.11 -11.53
CA ARG A 108 -4.09 -9.74 -12.09
C ARG A 108 -2.72 -9.07 -12.03
N PHE A 109 -2.03 -9.14 -10.89
CA PHE A 109 -0.66 -8.61 -10.76
C PHE A 109 0.34 -9.35 -11.66
N VAL A 110 0.21 -10.68 -11.78
CA VAL A 110 1.04 -11.47 -12.70
C VAL A 110 0.80 -11.04 -14.15
N GLN A 111 -0.46 -10.88 -14.58
CA GLN A 111 -0.81 -10.42 -15.94
C GLN A 111 -0.33 -9.01 -16.25
N MET A 112 -0.29 -8.14 -15.25
CA MET A 112 0.30 -6.80 -15.37
C MET A 112 1.82 -6.82 -15.54
N GLY A 113 2.48 -7.96 -15.36
CA GLY A 113 3.93 -8.05 -15.31
C GLY A 113 4.54 -7.38 -14.08
N ALA A 114 3.80 -7.30 -12.97
CA ALA A 114 4.28 -6.71 -11.74
C ALA A 114 5.44 -7.52 -11.14
N ASN A 115 6.30 -6.85 -10.39
CA ASN A 115 7.46 -7.48 -9.74
C ASN A 115 7.00 -8.29 -8.51
N MET A 116 6.58 -9.54 -8.74
CA MET A 116 6.15 -10.45 -7.69
C MET A 116 7.32 -10.80 -6.76
N VAL A 117 7.10 -10.70 -5.45
CA VAL A 117 8.06 -11.08 -4.41
C VAL A 117 7.77 -12.49 -3.92
N SER A 118 6.49 -12.84 -3.78
CA SER A 118 6.05 -14.19 -3.44
C SER A 118 4.80 -14.58 -4.22
N GLY A 119 4.56 -15.87 -4.35
CA GLY A 119 3.25 -16.41 -4.71
C GLY A 119 2.31 -16.45 -3.51
N LEU A 120 1.11 -16.97 -3.73
CA LEU A 120 0.14 -17.23 -2.65
C LEU A 120 0.75 -18.20 -1.62
N THR A 121 0.86 -17.75 -0.39
CA THR A 121 1.45 -18.50 0.71
C THR A 121 0.51 -18.47 1.91
N THR A 122 0.20 -19.64 2.46
CA THR A 122 -0.60 -19.75 3.68
C THR A 122 0.34 -19.99 4.86
N THR A 123 0.21 -19.15 5.88
CA THR A 123 1.03 -19.21 7.09
C THR A 123 0.13 -19.33 8.32
N GLU A 124 0.48 -20.22 9.24
CA GLU A 124 -0.16 -20.31 10.53
C GLU A 124 0.40 -19.24 11.47
N LEU A 125 -0.48 -18.45 12.07
CA LEU A 125 -0.15 -17.52 13.14
C LEU A 125 -0.69 -18.07 14.47
N GLN A 126 0.20 -18.15 15.45
CA GLN A 126 -0.15 -18.66 16.79
C GLN A 126 -1.34 -17.89 17.39
N ASN A 127 -2.33 -18.61 17.89
CA ASN A 127 -3.57 -18.07 18.47
C ASN A 127 -4.46 -17.23 17.53
N PHE A 128 -4.15 -17.19 16.24
CA PHE A 128 -4.90 -16.41 15.27
C PHE A 128 -5.47 -17.26 14.13
N GLY A 129 -4.75 -18.33 13.73
CA GLY A 129 -5.16 -19.22 12.64
C GLY A 129 -4.32 -19.02 11.39
N PHE A 130 -4.91 -19.32 10.23
CA PHE A 130 -4.21 -19.28 8.96
C PHE A 130 -4.51 -17.98 8.22
N ILE A 131 -3.45 -17.29 7.80
CA ILE A 131 -3.51 -16.19 6.85
C ILE A 131 -3.02 -16.68 5.51
N THR A 132 -3.58 -16.15 4.42
CA THR A 132 -3.05 -16.37 3.07
C THR A 132 -2.69 -15.01 2.47
N ALA A 133 -1.47 -14.88 1.99
CA ALA A 133 -0.99 -13.62 1.44
C ALA A 133 -0.06 -13.84 0.24
N PHE A 134 0.15 -12.80 -0.53
CA PHE A 134 1.26 -12.66 -1.47
C PHE A 134 1.81 -11.25 -1.40
N SER A 135 3.04 -11.08 -1.88
CA SER A 135 3.69 -9.77 -1.91
C SER A 135 4.19 -9.43 -3.30
N VAL A 136 4.11 -8.15 -3.61
CA VAL A 136 4.56 -7.57 -4.88
C VAL A 136 5.27 -6.24 -4.60
N ARG A 137 6.15 -5.82 -5.50
CA ARG A 137 6.71 -4.47 -5.43
C ARG A 137 5.98 -3.56 -6.38
N ASP A 138 5.66 -2.36 -5.90
CA ASP A 138 5.16 -1.30 -6.76
C ASP A 138 6.26 -0.81 -7.75
N PRO A 139 5.95 0.09 -8.69
CA PRO A 139 6.93 0.58 -9.67
C PRO A 139 8.18 1.25 -9.07
N ASP A 140 8.09 1.75 -7.85
CA ASP A 140 9.19 2.39 -7.12
C ASP A 140 9.87 1.47 -6.11
N GLY A 141 9.44 0.20 -6.04
CA GLY A 141 10.06 -0.84 -5.23
C GLY A 141 9.51 -0.95 -3.80
N ASN A 142 8.46 -0.20 -3.46
CA ASN A 142 7.78 -0.37 -2.18
C ASN A 142 7.16 -1.77 -2.07
N LEU A 143 7.29 -2.38 -0.90
CA LEU A 143 6.71 -3.70 -0.65
C LEU A 143 5.22 -3.56 -0.35
N ILE A 144 4.42 -4.26 -1.13
CA ILE A 144 2.96 -4.32 -1.02
C ILE A 144 2.58 -5.76 -0.70
N GLU A 145 1.83 -5.94 0.38
CA GLU A 145 1.25 -7.21 0.75
C GLU A 145 -0.26 -7.19 0.50
N ILE A 146 -0.78 -8.25 -0.08
CA ILE A 146 -2.22 -8.50 -0.16
C ILE A 146 -2.52 -9.75 0.66
N VAL A 147 -3.37 -9.60 1.68
CA VAL A 147 -3.61 -10.63 2.69
C VAL A 147 -5.10 -10.93 2.84
N ALA A 148 -5.43 -12.21 2.94
CA ALA A 148 -6.74 -12.66 3.41
C ALA A 148 -6.61 -13.13 4.86
N LEU A 149 -7.39 -12.51 5.74
CA LEU A 149 -7.40 -12.81 7.15
C LEU A 149 -8.49 -13.86 7.47
N PRO A 150 -8.30 -14.67 8.51
CA PRO A 150 -9.34 -15.57 8.98
C PRO A 150 -10.51 -14.78 9.59
N THR A 151 -11.72 -15.27 9.40
CA THR A 151 -12.90 -14.73 10.05
C THR A 151 -12.83 -14.92 11.56
N ARG A 152 -13.64 -14.16 12.29
CA ARG A 152 -13.76 -14.33 13.76
C ARG A 152 -14.13 -15.76 14.16
N GLU A 153 -14.98 -16.42 13.38
CA GLU A 153 -15.40 -17.80 13.63
C GLU A 153 -14.25 -18.78 13.44
N GLU A 154 -13.47 -18.63 12.37
CA GLU A 154 -12.28 -19.43 12.11
C GLU A 154 -11.22 -19.26 13.23
N ILE A 155 -11.02 -18.03 13.72
CA ILE A 155 -10.10 -17.75 14.84
C ILE A 155 -10.57 -18.46 16.11
N LEU A 156 -11.84 -18.40 16.44
CA LEU A 156 -12.39 -19.05 17.63
C LEU A 156 -12.31 -20.57 17.52
N ALA A 157 -12.62 -21.15 16.37
CA ALA A 157 -12.48 -22.59 16.11
C ALA A 157 -11.03 -23.04 16.25
N PHE A 158 -10.09 -22.29 15.66
CA PHE A 158 -8.67 -22.58 15.73
C PHE A 158 -8.15 -22.59 17.19
N ARG A 159 -8.55 -21.60 18.00
CA ARG A 159 -8.17 -21.54 19.41
C ARG A 159 -8.71 -22.71 20.22
N SER A 160 -9.95 -23.12 19.94
CA SER A 160 -10.60 -24.23 20.62
C SER A 160 -9.97 -25.59 20.30
N SER A 161 -9.38 -25.76 19.12
CA SER A 161 -8.72 -27.00 18.71
C SER A 161 -7.27 -27.12 19.21
N ASN A 162 -6.68 -26.02 19.68
CA ASN A 162 -5.28 -25.93 20.14
C ASN A 162 -5.16 -25.64 21.65
N SER A 163 -6.27 -25.73 22.39
CA SER A 163 -6.33 -25.63 23.86
C SER A 163 -6.42 -27.00 24.49
#